data_dab3ecc07399a879175b9b513aff9b0c
#
_entry.id   dab3ecc07399a879175b9b513aff9b0c
#
_cell.length_a   1.000
_cell.length_b   1.000
_cell.length_c   1.000
_cell.angle_alpha   90.00
_cell.angle_beta   90.00
_cell.angle_gamma   90.00
#
_symmetry.space_group_name_H-M   'P 1'
#
loop_
_entity.id
_entity.type
_entity.pdbx_description
1 polymer ?
#
loop_
_entity_poly.entity_id
_entity_poly.type
_entity_poly.pdbx_seq_one_letter_code
_entity_poly.pdbx_strand_id
1 'polypeptide(L)'
;MILAIESSCDDSSVAIMKASDFSLVHYEKISQEKEHAKYGGVVPELAARLHTAALPAVILRAKEHFKALKAIAVTNEPGLSVSLLPGIVAAKALAAALNLPLISVNHLVGHIYSLFLSEQIKLPLGVLLVSGGHTMILDISESGVISVLGATSDDSFGESFDKSAKMLGLGYPGGPQIQNLALKGDDRAYDFSLPLKGTKRLEYSFSGLKNQVRLACLELENSKIPYSVIPRLDRGI
;
A
#
# COMPACT_ATOMS: atom_id res chain seq x y z
N MET A 1 9.75 -3.71 24.74
CA MET A 1 9.09 -3.05 23.60
C MET A 1 9.95 -3.21 22.36
N ILE A 2 9.35 -3.17 21.18
CA ILE A 2 10.03 -3.17 19.88
C ILE A 2 9.63 -1.87 19.18
N LEU A 3 10.60 -1.14 18.65
CA LEU A 3 10.36 0.02 17.78
C LEU A 3 10.49 -0.43 16.33
N ALA A 4 9.46 -0.17 15.52
CA ALA A 4 9.41 -0.48 14.11
C ALA A 4 9.44 0.78 13.25
N ILE A 5 10.18 0.74 12.14
CA ILE A 5 10.31 1.82 11.16
C ILE A 5 9.84 1.31 9.80
N GLU A 6 8.94 2.07 9.16
CA GLU A 6 8.41 1.79 7.84
C GLU A 6 8.59 3.00 6.93
N SER A 7 9.20 2.81 5.76
CA SER A 7 9.43 3.83 4.75
C SER A 7 9.48 3.26 3.33
N SER A 8 8.76 2.18 3.07
CA SER A 8 8.91 1.41 1.80
C SER A 8 8.40 2.13 0.54
N CYS A 9 7.55 3.15 0.70
CA CYS A 9 6.96 3.90 -0.42
C CYS A 9 6.98 5.41 -0.17
N ASP A 10 5.87 5.98 0.30
CA ASP A 10 5.66 7.43 0.43
C ASP A 10 5.15 7.86 1.82
N ASP A 11 5.13 6.95 2.79
CA ASP A 11 4.82 7.23 4.18
C ASP A 11 6.03 6.96 5.08
N SER A 12 6.37 7.91 5.98
CA SER A 12 7.37 7.70 7.03
C SER A 12 6.67 7.36 8.33
N SER A 13 6.80 6.14 8.81
CA SER A 13 6.09 5.68 10.02
C SER A 13 7.04 5.12 11.06
N VAL A 14 6.69 5.35 12.33
CA VAL A 14 7.31 4.73 13.50
C VAL A 14 6.22 4.21 14.42
N ALA A 15 6.37 2.98 14.87
CA ALA A 15 5.49 2.37 15.85
C ALA A 15 6.30 1.74 16.99
N ILE A 16 5.77 1.75 18.21
CA ILE A 16 6.32 1.00 19.35
C ILE A 16 5.24 0.09 19.90
N MET A 17 5.58 -1.18 20.02
CA MET A 17 4.69 -2.22 20.50
C MET A 17 5.32 -3.00 21.64
N LYS A 18 4.49 -3.42 22.62
CA LYS A 18 4.91 -4.40 23.62
C LYS A 18 4.93 -5.79 23.02
N ALA A 19 6.02 -6.53 23.24
CA ALA A 19 6.14 -7.91 22.78
C ALA A 19 5.33 -8.91 23.63
N SER A 20 4.86 -8.51 24.83
CA SER A 20 4.13 -9.37 25.74
C SER A 20 2.67 -9.58 25.38
N ASP A 21 2.03 -8.55 24.85
CA ASP A 21 0.58 -8.48 24.61
C ASP A 21 0.21 -7.82 23.28
N PHE A 22 1.21 -7.49 22.47
CA PHE A 22 1.09 -6.79 21.17
C PHE A 22 0.38 -5.43 21.25
N SER A 23 0.28 -4.84 22.44
CA SER A 23 -0.33 -3.52 22.59
C SER A 23 0.52 -2.44 21.95
N LEU A 24 -0.12 -1.58 21.14
CA LEU A 24 0.49 -0.41 20.52
C LEU A 24 0.68 0.68 21.57
N VAL A 25 1.93 1.12 21.78
CA VAL A 25 2.31 2.11 22.78
C VAL A 25 2.47 3.48 22.15
N HIS A 26 3.04 3.52 20.94
CA HIS A 26 3.27 4.74 20.19
C HIS A 26 3.10 4.46 18.71
N TYR A 27 2.49 5.39 17.99
CA TYR A 27 2.39 5.35 16.55
C TYR A 27 2.39 6.76 15.99
N GLU A 28 3.21 6.97 15.00
CA GLU A 28 3.23 8.20 14.24
C GLU A 28 3.54 7.94 12.77
N LYS A 29 2.83 8.65 11.90
CA LYS A 29 2.99 8.59 10.45
C LYS A 29 3.03 10.00 9.88
N ILE A 30 3.98 10.25 9.00
CA ILE A 30 4.03 11.44 8.13
C ILE A 30 3.82 10.97 6.71
N SER A 31 2.69 11.35 6.13
CA SER A 31 2.37 11.05 4.72
C SER A 31 2.96 12.11 3.81
N GLN A 32 3.41 11.67 2.64
CA GLN A 32 3.96 12.50 1.57
C GLN A 32 2.95 12.67 0.41
N GLU A 33 1.70 12.23 0.60
CA GLU A 33 0.66 12.24 -0.42
C GLU A 33 0.49 13.61 -1.07
N LYS A 34 0.46 14.70 -0.27
CA LYS A 34 0.29 16.06 -0.77
C LYS A 34 1.44 16.52 -1.67
N GLU A 35 2.66 16.10 -1.36
CA GLU A 35 3.85 16.43 -2.13
C GLU A 35 3.84 15.68 -3.47
N HIS A 36 3.44 14.42 -3.47
CA HIS A 36 3.37 13.56 -4.63
C HIS A 36 2.16 13.85 -5.53
N ALA A 37 1.04 14.30 -4.97
CA ALA A 37 -0.18 14.63 -5.70
C ALA A 37 0.07 15.63 -6.84
N LYS A 38 1.02 16.56 -6.68
CA LYS A 38 1.42 17.55 -7.70
C LYS A 38 1.99 16.91 -8.97
N TYR A 39 2.49 15.67 -8.85
CA TYR A 39 3.08 14.90 -9.94
C TYR A 39 2.16 13.78 -10.45
N GLY A 40 1.00 13.61 -9.81
CA GLY A 40 0.04 12.56 -10.14
C GLY A 40 0.52 11.15 -9.82
N GLY A 41 1.37 11.01 -8.80
CA GLY A 41 1.91 9.73 -8.34
C GLY A 41 3.25 9.89 -7.60
N VAL A 42 3.75 8.82 -7.02
CA VAL A 42 4.98 8.82 -6.22
C VAL A 42 6.20 9.11 -7.11
N VAL A 43 7.01 10.09 -6.68
CA VAL A 43 8.31 10.44 -7.28
C VAL A 43 9.42 9.91 -6.37
N PRO A 44 10.17 8.86 -6.77
CA PRO A 44 11.09 8.15 -5.88
C PRO A 44 12.15 9.02 -5.23
N GLU A 45 12.79 9.93 -5.97
CA GLU A 45 13.83 10.83 -5.44
C GLU A 45 13.27 11.85 -4.45
N LEU A 46 12.04 12.31 -4.67
CA LEU A 46 11.34 13.18 -3.73
C LEU A 46 11.01 12.41 -2.46
N ALA A 47 10.49 11.19 -2.58
CA ALA A 47 10.18 10.33 -1.44
C ALA A 47 11.42 10.11 -0.56
N ALA A 48 12.57 9.79 -1.16
CA ALA A 48 13.83 9.61 -0.43
C ALA A 48 14.23 10.84 0.40
N ARG A 49 14.09 12.04 -0.17
CA ARG A 49 14.40 13.31 0.53
C ARG A 49 13.44 13.56 1.69
N LEU A 50 12.15 13.31 1.47
CA LEU A 50 11.12 13.51 2.48
C LEU A 50 11.28 12.52 3.63
N HIS A 51 11.59 11.24 3.36
CA HIS A 51 11.92 10.25 4.38
C HIS A 51 13.14 10.68 5.21
N THR A 52 14.20 11.14 4.55
CA THR A 52 15.43 11.58 5.22
C THR A 52 15.16 12.75 6.17
N ALA A 53 14.26 13.65 5.81
CA ALA A 53 13.87 14.78 6.66
C ALA A 53 12.91 14.36 7.79
N ALA A 54 11.94 13.48 7.50
CA ALA A 54 10.86 13.13 8.42
C ALA A 54 11.28 12.12 9.51
N LEU A 55 12.00 11.05 9.12
CA LEU A 55 12.30 9.93 10.02
C LEU A 55 13.03 10.33 11.31
N PRO A 56 14.07 11.19 11.30
CA PRO A 56 14.73 11.60 12.54
C PRO A 56 13.76 12.27 13.51
N ALA A 57 12.87 13.13 13.01
CA ALA A 57 11.90 13.84 13.84
C ALA A 57 10.87 12.89 14.46
N VAL A 58 10.31 11.94 13.66
CA VAL A 58 9.34 10.96 14.15
C VAL A 58 9.98 10.02 15.18
N ILE A 59 11.21 9.55 14.92
CA ILE A 59 11.96 8.70 15.86
C ILE A 59 12.21 9.43 17.18
N LEU A 60 12.63 10.70 17.14
CA LEU A 60 12.92 11.48 18.33
C LEU A 60 11.68 11.77 19.19
N ARG A 61 10.50 11.85 18.59
CA ARG A 61 9.25 12.00 19.37
C ARG A 61 8.92 10.77 20.21
N ALA A 62 9.44 9.60 19.82
CA ALA A 62 9.32 8.36 20.58
C ALA A 62 10.42 8.15 21.64
N LYS A 63 11.32 9.12 21.85
CA LYS A 63 12.54 8.99 22.68
C LYS A 63 12.30 8.59 24.14
N GLU A 64 11.17 8.93 24.71
CA GLU A 64 10.83 8.58 26.11
C GLU A 64 10.75 7.07 26.32
N HIS A 65 10.50 6.30 25.26
CA HIS A 65 10.39 4.85 25.29
C HIS A 65 11.74 4.12 25.06
N PHE A 66 12.81 4.82 24.65
CA PHE A 66 14.06 4.19 24.22
C PHE A 66 14.69 3.28 25.29
N LYS A 67 14.61 3.65 26.56
CA LYS A 67 15.13 2.83 27.66
C LYS A 67 14.42 1.47 27.81
N ALA A 68 13.20 1.35 27.34
CA ALA A 68 12.39 0.13 27.42
C ALA A 68 12.44 -0.73 26.14
N LEU A 69 13.13 -0.28 25.10
CA LEU A 69 13.28 -1.02 23.87
C LEU A 69 14.15 -2.26 24.07
N LYS A 70 13.84 -3.32 23.35
CA LYS A 70 14.58 -4.58 23.31
C LYS A 70 15.10 -4.91 21.92
N ALA A 71 14.49 -4.32 20.88
CA ALA A 71 14.89 -4.47 19.48
C ALA A 71 14.40 -3.28 18.65
N ILE A 72 15.05 -3.07 17.52
CA ILE A 72 14.61 -2.20 16.44
C ILE A 72 14.22 -3.08 15.26
N ALA A 73 13.03 -2.86 14.69
CA ALA A 73 12.57 -3.51 13.49
C ALA A 73 12.52 -2.49 12.33
N VAL A 74 12.77 -2.95 11.10
CA VAL A 74 12.68 -2.07 9.93
C VAL A 74 12.23 -2.86 8.71
N THR A 75 11.38 -2.26 7.92
CA THR A 75 11.01 -2.79 6.61
C THR A 75 12.19 -2.67 5.66
N ASN A 76 12.58 -3.80 5.05
CA ASN A 76 13.70 -3.86 4.12
C ASN A 76 13.31 -4.30 2.71
N GLU A 77 12.13 -4.88 2.52
CA GLU A 77 11.59 -5.37 1.25
C GLU A 77 10.10 -5.77 1.37
N PRO A 78 9.35 -5.87 0.26
CA PRO A 78 9.56 -5.10 -0.95
C PRO A 78 9.29 -3.62 -0.75
N GLY A 79 9.71 -2.78 -1.72
CA GLY A 79 9.45 -1.34 -1.72
C GLY A 79 10.37 -0.62 -2.69
N LEU A 80 10.20 0.70 -2.78
CA LEU A 80 11.11 1.54 -3.55
C LEU A 80 12.46 1.58 -2.85
N SER A 81 13.52 1.14 -3.53
CA SER A 81 14.86 1.02 -2.93
C SER A 81 15.37 2.34 -2.34
N VAL A 82 15.07 3.45 -3.00
CA VAL A 82 15.45 4.80 -2.53
C VAL A 82 14.64 5.26 -1.31
N SER A 83 13.44 4.74 -1.12
CA SER A 83 12.58 5.00 0.05
C SER A 83 12.91 4.08 1.23
N LEU A 84 13.26 2.82 0.96
CA LEU A 84 13.69 1.86 1.98
C LEU A 84 15.01 2.28 2.65
N LEU A 85 15.95 2.82 1.86
CA LEU A 85 17.29 3.17 2.33
C LEU A 85 17.30 4.13 3.53
N PRO A 86 16.57 5.28 3.54
CA PRO A 86 16.51 6.16 4.72
C PRO A 86 16.04 5.45 5.98
N GLY A 87 15.00 4.59 5.89
CA GLY A 87 14.50 3.82 7.03
C GLY A 87 15.53 2.82 7.55
N ILE A 88 16.18 2.09 6.64
CA ILE A 88 17.22 1.12 6.99
C ILE A 88 18.41 1.82 7.66
N VAL A 89 18.87 2.97 7.12
CA VAL A 89 19.97 3.74 7.71
C VAL A 89 19.59 4.26 9.10
N ALA A 90 18.40 4.83 9.26
CA ALA A 90 17.90 5.31 10.55
C ALA A 90 17.80 4.18 11.58
N ALA A 91 17.28 3.01 11.18
CA ALA A 91 17.17 1.84 12.05
C ALA A 91 18.54 1.29 12.47
N LYS A 92 19.49 1.20 11.55
CA LYS A 92 20.88 0.78 11.85
C LYS A 92 21.56 1.74 12.81
N ALA A 93 21.44 3.05 12.57
CA ALA A 93 22.02 4.07 13.44
C ALA A 93 21.43 4.00 14.86
N LEU A 94 20.10 3.87 14.97
CA LEU A 94 19.41 3.77 16.26
C LEU A 94 19.77 2.46 17.00
N ALA A 95 19.79 1.32 16.30
CA ALA A 95 20.16 0.04 16.86
C ALA A 95 21.60 0.05 17.39
N ALA A 96 22.54 0.65 16.65
CA ALA A 96 23.92 0.81 17.08
C ALA A 96 24.05 1.74 18.28
N ALA A 97 23.36 2.89 18.26
CA ALA A 97 23.41 3.87 19.36
C ALA A 97 22.82 3.32 20.68
N LEU A 98 21.80 2.48 20.61
CA LEU A 98 21.16 1.87 21.78
C LEU A 98 21.69 0.48 22.14
N ASN A 99 22.64 -0.03 21.36
CA ASN A 99 23.17 -1.40 21.46
C ASN A 99 22.05 -2.47 21.48
N LEU A 100 21.13 -2.36 20.53
CA LEU A 100 19.98 -3.26 20.41
C LEU A 100 20.05 -4.09 19.11
N PRO A 101 19.47 -5.30 19.09
CA PRO A 101 19.34 -6.09 17.88
C PRO A 101 18.46 -5.38 16.83
N LEU A 102 18.82 -5.57 15.56
CA LEU A 102 18.06 -5.10 14.40
C LEU A 102 17.32 -6.27 13.76
N ILE A 103 16.03 -6.11 13.53
CA ILE A 103 15.13 -7.09 12.93
C ILE A 103 14.69 -6.58 11.55
N SER A 104 14.92 -7.40 10.54
CA SER A 104 14.45 -7.17 9.18
C SER A 104 13.01 -7.65 9.03
N VAL A 105 12.14 -6.85 8.44
CA VAL A 105 10.72 -7.16 8.25
C VAL A 105 10.34 -6.99 6.78
N ASN A 106 9.64 -7.99 6.24
CA ASN A 106 9.04 -7.87 4.93
C ASN A 106 7.75 -7.04 5.00
N HIS A 107 7.62 -6.04 4.14
CA HIS A 107 6.49 -5.10 4.09
C HIS A 107 5.13 -5.80 3.96
N LEU A 108 5.02 -6.80 3.07
CA LEU A 108 3.77 -7.52 2.84
C LEU A 108 3.40 -8.41 4.03
N VAL A 109 4.39 -9.00 4.69
CA VAL A 109 4.21 -9.72 5.96
C VAL A 109 3.71 -8.76 7.05
N GLY A 110 4.23 -7.53 7.08
CA GLY A 110 3.73 -6.47 7.96
C GLY A 110 2.25 -6.17 7.74
N HIS A 111 1.82 -6.05 6.48
CA HIS A 111 0.40 -5.88 6.14
C HIS A 111 -0.47 -7.05 6.62
N ILE A 112 -0.03 -8.30 6.41
CA ILE A 112 -0.76 -9.48 6.85
C ILE A 112 -0.91 -9.48 8.37
N TYR A 113 0.19 -9.28 9.09
CA TYR A 113 0.17 -9.31 10.55
C TYR A 113 -0.53 -8.10 11.19
N SER A 114 -0.78 -7.01 10.45
CA SER A 114 -1.60 -5.90 10.95
C SER A 114 -3.03 -6.33 11.28
N LEU A 115 -3.56 -7.37 10.64
CA LEU A 115 -4.86 -7.96 10.95
C LEU A 115 -4.95 -8.48 12.38
N PHE A 116 -3.82 -8.97 12.93
CA PHE A 116 -3.75 -9.56 14.28
C PHE A 116 -3.66 -8.50 15.39
N LEU A 117 -3.56 -7.21 15.04
CA LEU A 117 -3.56 -6.12 16.03
C LEU A 117 -4.96 -5.81 16.57
N SER A 118 -6.00 -6.04 15.76
CA SER A 118 -7.39 -5.72 16.09
C SER A 118 -8.21 -6.92 16.56
N GLU A 119 -7.85 -8.12 16.13
CA GLU A 119 -8.63 -9.34 16.35
C GLU A 119 -7.74 -10.57 16.59
N GLN A 120 -8.27 -11.54 17.35
CA GLN A 120 -7.64 -12.86 17.45
C GLN A 120 -8.01 -13.68 16.21
N ILE A 121 -7.14 -13.60 15.19
CA ILE A 121 -7.32 -14.36 13.96
C ILE A 121 -6.78 -15.78 14.15
N LYS A 122 -7.58 -16.77 13.73
CA LYS A 122 -7.18 -18.18 13.77
C LYS A 122 -6.57 -18.60 12.45
N LEU A 123 -5.53 -19.40 12.52
CA LEU A 123 -4.94 -20.07 11.36
C LEU A 123 -5.62 -21.45 11.16
N PRO A 124 -5.71 -21.98 9.92
CA PRO A 124 -5.18 -21.39 8.68
C PRO A 124 -6.04 -20.23 8.17
N LEU A 125 -5.49 -19.36 7.31
CA LEU A 125 -6.15 -18.15 6.84
C LEU A 125 -5.83 -17.87 5.37
N GLY A 126 -6.87 -17.66 4.54
CA GLY A 126 -6.74 -17.05 3.22
C GLY A 126 -6.73 -15.53 3.31
N VAL A 127 -5.79 -14.87 2.64
CA VAL A 127 -5.64 -13.41 2.64
C VAL A 127 -5.68 -12.88 1.23
N LEU A 128 -6.56 -11.91 0.96
CA LEU A 128 -6.51 -11.07 -0.21
C LEU A 128 -5.77 -9.77 0.15
N LEU A 129 -4.54 -9.64 -0.33
CA LEU A 129 -3.74 -8.43 -0.15
C LEU A 129 -3.93 -7.52 -1.36
N VAL A 130 -4.46 -6.33 -1.13
CA VAL A 130 -4.71 -5.31 -2.15
C VAL A 130 -4.11 -3.99 -1.71
N SER A 131 -3.20 -3.45 -2.50
CA SER A 131 -2.53 -2.19 -2.21
C SER A 131 -2.21 -1.41 -3.49
N GLY A 132 -1.54 -0.25 -3.34
CA GLY A 132 -1.02 0.54 -4.46
C GLY A 132 0.02 -0.20 -5.30
N GLY A 133 0.83 -1.08 -4.69
CA GLY A 133 1.91 -1.80 -5.38
C GLY A 133 1.66 -3.30 -5.59
N HIS A 134 0.70 -3.91 -4.86
CA HIS A 134 0.54 -5.36 -4.86
C HIS A 134 -0.93 -5.79 -4.87
N THR A 135 -1.21 -6.88 -5.58
CA THR A 135 -2.50 -7.58 -5.53
C THR A 135 -2.21 -9.08 -5.56
N MET A 136 -2.49 -9.76 -4.44
CA MET A 136 -2.13 -11.16 -4.23
C MET A 136 -3.19 -11.90 -3.45
N ILE A 137 -3.32 -13.19 -3.73
CA ILE A 137 -4.01 -14.16 -2.88
C ILE A 137 -2.95 -14.98 -2.17
N LEU A 138 -3.02 -15.01 -0.85
CA LEU A 138 -2.06 -15.68 0.01
C LEU A 138 -2.78 -16.72 0.86
N ASP A 139 -2.09 -17.78 1.17
CA ASP A 139 -2.49 -18.78 2.16
C ASP A 139 -1.51 -18.76 3.34
N ILE A 140 -2.05 -18.77 4.55
CA ILE A 140 -1.28 -18.90 5.78
C ILE A 140 -1.67 -20.21 6.43
N SER A 141 -0.75 -21.16 6.45
CA SER A 141 -0.97 -22.49 7.02
C SER A 141 -1.17 -22.43 8.55
N GLU A 142 -1.60 -23.53 9.15
CA GLU A 142 -1.69 -23.68 10.62
C GLU A 142 -0.35 -23.42 11.32
N SER A 143 0.78 -23.71 10.66
CA SER A 143 2.13 -23.44 11.18
C SER A 143 2.62 -21.98 10.94
N GLY A 144 1.79 -21.12 10.33
CA GLY A 144 2.14 -19.73 10.03
C GLY A 144 3.01 -19.55 8.77
N VAL A 145 3.18 -20.58 7.96
CA VAL A 145 3.89 -20.48 6.67
C VAL A 145 3.00 -19.76 5.66
N ILE A 146 3.52 -18.70 5.06
CA ILE A 146 2.84 -17.89 4.05
C ILE A 146 3.21 -18.39 2.66
N SER A 147 2.21 -18.68 1.84
CA SER A 147 2.35 -19.11 0.45
C SER A 147 1.57 -18.21 -0.48
N VAL A 148 2.15 -17.83 -1.62
CA VAL A 148 1.45 -17.08 -2.67
C VAL A 148 0.66 -18.07 -3.52
N LEU A 149 -0.66 -17.96 -3.53
CA LEU A 149 -1.54 -18.77 -4.38
C LEU A 149 -1.73 -18.12 -5.75
N GLY A 150 -1.79 -16.79 -5.80
CA GLY A 150 -1.95 -16.04 -7.04
C GLY A 150 -1.58 -14.58 -6.85
N ALA A 151 -1.27 -13.92 -7.94
CA ALA A 151 -0.91 -12.49 -7.95
C ALA A 151 -1.37 -11.83 -9.25
N THR A 152 -1.30 -10.51 -9.29
CA THR A 152 -1.48 -9.81 -10.57
C THR A 152 -0.29 -10.06 -11.49
N SER A 153 -0.57 -10.23 -12.78
CA SER A 153 0.45 -10.38 -13.83
C SER A 153 0.91 -9.05 -14.45
N ASP A 154 0.23 -7.97 -14.09
CA ASP A 154 0.50 -6.65 -14.64
C ASP A 154 0.36 -5.56 -13.56
N ASP A 155 -0.46 -4.53 -13.75
CA ASP A 155 -0.68 -3.49 -12.74
C ASP A 155 -1.28 -4.10 -11.45
N SER A 156 -0.99 -3.50 -10.31
CA SER A 156 -1.75 -3.76 -9.09
C SER A 156 -3.14 -3.09 -9.16
N PHE A 157 -4.02 -3.50 -8.26
CA PHE A 157 -5.37 -2.93 -8.16
C PHE A 157 -5.32 -1.40 -7.94
N GLY A 158 -4.56 -0.94 -6.94
CA GLY A 158 -4.45 0.49 -6.64
C GLY A 158 -3.79 1.28 -7.77
N GLU A 159 -2.72 0.75 -8.36
CA GLU A 159 -2.06 1.36 -9.51
C GLU A 159 -2.99 1.49 -10.72
N SER A 160 -3.85 0.48 -10.95
CA SER A 160 -4.87 0.54 -12.01
C SER A 160 -5.86 1.69 -11.78
N PHE A 161 -6.27 1.93 -10.52
CA PHE A 161 -7.12 3.07 -10.16
C PHE A 161 -6.40 4.40 -10.37
N ASP A 162 -5.16 4.54 -9.93
CA ASP A 162 -4.38 5.76 -10.09
C ASP A 162 -4.17 6.12 -11.56
N LYS A 163 -3.84 5.13 -12.40
CA LYS A 163 -3.70 5.29 -13.84
C LYS A 163 -5.01 5.65 -14.52
N SER A 164 -6.11 5.03 -14.11
CA SER A 164 -7.45 5.34 -14.64
C SER A 164 -7.89 6.74 -14.23
N ALA A 165 -7.68 7.13 -12.97
CA ALA A 165 -7.94 8.48 -12.49
C ALA A 165 -7.20 9.55 -13.30
N LYS A 166 -5.92 9.30 -13.58
CA LYS A 166 -5.11 10.18 -14.42
C LYS A 166 -5.67 10.34 -15.83
N MET A 167 -6.18 9.26 -16.45
CA MET A 167 -6.83 9.33 -17.76
C MET A 167 -8.12 10.17 -17.73
N LEU A 168 -8.83 10.13 -16.60
CA LEU A 168 -10.05 10.89 -16.36
C LEU A 168 -9.81 12.34 -15.92
N GLY A 169 -8.54 12.79 -15.83
CA GLY A 169 -8.20 14.12 -15.35
C GLY A 169 -8.45 14.31 -13.84
N LEU A 170 -8.58 13.23 -13.08
CA LEU A 170 -8.79 13.28 -11.63
C LEU A 170 -7.45 13.36 -10.89
N GLY A 171 -7.51 13.76 -9.61
CA GLY A 171 -6.35 13.89 -8.75
C GLY A 171 -5.77 12.55 -8.27
N TYR A 172 -4.67 12.65 -7.53
CA TYR A 172 -4.01 11.55 -6.84
C TYR A 172 -4.22 11.69 -5.32
N PRO A 173 -4.45 10.58 -4.58
CA PRO A 173 -4.60 9.20 -5.03
C PRO A 173 -5.91 8.99 -5.82
N GLY A 174 -5.85 8.13 -6.85
CA GLY A 174 -6.93 7.95 -7.81
C GLY A 174 -8.11 7.16 -7.29
N GLY A 175 -7.88 6.15 -6.44
CA GLY A 175 -8.92 5.29 -5.92
C GLY A 175 -10.09 6.04 -5.27
N PRO A 176 -9.85 6.88 -4.25
CA PRO A 176 -10.90 7.69 -3.61
C PRO A 176 -11.62 8.63 -4.58
N GLN A 177 -10.90 9.20 -5.55
CA GLN A 177 -11.47 10.11 -6.55
C GLN A 177 -12.47 9.37 -7.46
N ILE A 178 -12.06 8.21 -7.99
CA ILE A 178 -12.92 7.37 -8.82
C ILE A 178 -14.12 6.87 -8.01
N GLN A 179 -13.93 6.41 -6.78
CA GLN A 179 -15.01 5.96 -5.91
C GLN A 179 -16.07 7.06 -5.70
N ASN A 180 -15.64 8.26 -5.36
CA ASN A 180 -16.56 9.40 -5.16
C ASN A 180 -17.33 9.77 -6.44
N LEU A 181 -16.66 9.68 -7.59
CA LEU A 181 -17.30 9.94 -8.89
C LEU A 181 -18.30 8.82 -9.23
N ALA A 182 -17.93 7.58 -9.01
CA ALA A 182 -18.75 6.41 -9.29
C ALA A 182 -20.06 6.35 -8.50
N LEU A 183 -20.09 6.94 -7.28
CA LEU A 183 -21.32 7.04 -6.49
C LEU A 183 -22.44 7.81 -7.21
N LYS A 184 -22.10 8.64 -8.19
CA LYS A 184 -23.03 9.45 -9.00
C LYS A 184 -23.21 8.91 -10.43
N GLY A 185 -22.49 7.84 -10.77
CA GLY A 185 -22.47 7.25 -12.11
C GLY A 185 -23.55 6.19 -12.30
N ASP A 186 -23.74 5.79 -13.58
CA ASP A 186 -24.52 4.62 -13.96
C ASP A 186 -23.59 3.44 -14.18
N ASP A 187 -23.72 2.41 -13.36
CA ASP A 187 -22.90 1.19 -13.41
C ASP A 187 -23.20 0.27 -14.63
N ARG A 188 -24.14 0.67 -15.48
CA ARG A 188 -24.53 -0.04 -16.70
C ARG A 188 -24.17 0.72 -17.97
N ALA A 189 -23.59 1.92 -17.87
CA ALA A 189 -23.28 2.75 -19.01
C ALA A 189 -22.24 2.13 -19.96
N TYR A 190 -21.35 1.28 -19.43
CA TYR A 190 -20.34 0.55 -20.22
C TYR A 190 -20.29 -0.93 -19.83
N ASP A 191 -20.14 -1.80 -20.82
CA ASP A 191 -19.96 -3.24 -20.62
C ASP A 191 -18.47 -3.59 -20.70
N PHE A 192 -17.76 -3.36 -19.61
CA PHE A 192 -16.34 -3.73 -19.51
C PHE A 192 -16.19 -5.23 -19.31
N SER A 193 -15.39 -5.88 -20.15
CA SER A 193 -15.07 -7.28 -20.00
C SER A 193 -14.14 -7.51 -18.81
N LEU A 194 -14.44 -8.55 -18.00
CA LEU A 194 -13.57 -8.97 -16.90
C LEU A 194 -12.35 -9.71 -17.47
N PRO A 195 -11.12 -9.23 -17.22
CA PRO A 195 -9.91 -9.95 -17.59
C PRO A 195 -9.88 -11.35 -16.99
N LEU A 196 -9.31 -12.31 -17.72
CA LEU A 196 -9.14 -13.71 -17.30
C LEU A 196 -10.44 -14.46 -16.96
N LYS A 197 -11.63 -13.90 -17.24
CA LYS A 197 -12.91 -14.56 -17.02
C LYS A 197 -12.95 -15.92 -17.73
N GLY A 198 -13.31 -16.97 -16.98
CA GLY A 198 -13.43 -18.34 -17.50
C GLY A 198 -12.09 -19.10 -17.59
N THR A 199 -10.97 -18.50 -17.20
CA THR A 199 -9.70 -19.22 -17.02
C THR A 199 -9.68 -19.94 -15.66
N LYS A 200 -8.90 -21.02 -15.56
CA LYS A 200 -8.65 -21.72 -14.29
C LYS A 200 -7.41 -21.18 -13.57
N ARG A 201 -6.88 -20.02 -14.01
CA ARG A 201 -5.70 -19.39 -13.41
C ARG A 201 -6.11 -18.67 -12.14
N LEU A 202 -5.35 -18.86 -11.08
CA LEU A 202 -5.45 -18.05 -9.87
C LEU A 202 -4.54 -16.82 -10.02
N GLU A 203 -5.01 -15.87 -10.81
CA GLU A 203 -4.25 -14.72 -11.29
C GLU A 203 -5.19 -13.53 -11.52
N TYR A 204 -4.68 -12.32 -11.34
CA TYR A 204 -5.36 -11.08 -11.69
C TYR A 204 -4.68 -10.40 -12.88
N SER A 205 -5.44 -9.61 -13.62
CA SER A 205 -4.93 -8.70 -14.65
C SER A 205 -5.80 -7.45 -14.70
N PHE A 206 -5.19 -6.29 -14.70
CA PHE A 206 -5.88 -5.00 -14.73
C PHE A 206 -5.55 -4.19 -15.98
N SER A 207 -4.52 -4.55 -16.73
CA SER A 207 -4.10 -3.82 -17.93
C SER A 207 -5.16 -3.78 -19.01
N GLY A 208 -5.88 -4.89 -19.24
CA GLY A 208 -6.99 -4.96 -20.17
C GLY A 208 -8.15 -4.06 -19.78
N LEU A 209 -8.53 -4.06 -18.48
CA LEU A 209 -9.58 -3.19 -17.96
C LEU A 209 -9.17 -1.71 -18.06
N LYS A 210 -7.96 -1.36 -17.68
CA LYS A 210 -7.40 -0.02 -17.84
C LYS A 210 -7.46 0.47 -19.30
N ASN A 211 -7.14 -0.40 -20.26
CA ASN A 211 -7.25 -0.05 -21.69
C ASN A 211 -8.69 0.19 -22.12
N GLN A 212 -9.67 -0.57 -21.62
CA GLN A 212 -11.09 -0.34 -21.88
C GLN A 212 -11.53 1.03 -21.34
N VAL A 213 -11.11 1.39 -20.13
CA VAL A 213 -11.35 2.74 -19.56
C VAL A 213 -10.73 3.82 -20.47
N ARG A 214 -9.50 3.63 -20.95
CA ARG A 214 -8.86 4.58 -21.87
C ARG A 214 -9.65 4.77 -23.15
N LEU A 215 -10.14 3.69 -23.75
CA LEU A 215 -10.95 3.76 -24.97
C LEU A 215 -12.28 4.49 -24.71
N ALA A 216 -12.95 4.19 -23.60
CA ALA A 216 -14.17 4.90 -23.21
C ALA A 216 -13.94 6.41 -23.00
N CYS A 217 -12.81 6.80 -22.39
CA CYS A 217 -12.43 8.21 -22.27
C CYS A 217 -12.29 8.89 -23.64
N LEU A 218 -11.60 8.25 -24.59
CA LEU A 218 -11.43 8.79 -25.94
C LEU A 218 -12.76 8.91 -26.70
N GLU A 219 -13.69 7.98 -26.53
CA GLU A 219 -15.03 8.05 -27.11
C GLU A 219 -15.82 9.26 -26.54
N LEU A 220 -15.74 9.47 -25.21
CA LEU A 220 -16.37 10.61 -24.56
C LEU A 220 -15.80 11.94 -25.03
N GLU A 221 -14.48 12.07 -25.14
CA GLU A 221 -13.83 13.26 -25.66
C GLU A 221 -14.29 13.60 -27.07
N ASN A 222 -14.37 12.58 -27.94
CA ASN A 222 -14.82 12.75 -29.31
C ASN A 222 -16.32 13.10 -29.42
N SER A 223 -17.15 12.62 -28.51
CA SER A 223 -18.61 12.86 -28.48
C SER A 223 -19.02 14.15 -27.79
N LYS A 224 -18.08 14.90 -27.19
CA LYS A 224 -18.33 16.12 -26.38
C LYS A 224 -19.30 15.88 -25.20
N ILE A 225 -19.42 14.65 -24.71
CA ILE A 225 -20.24 14.30 -23.54
C ILE A 225 -19.41 14.52 -22.26
N PRO A 226 -19.96 15.17 -21.22
CA PRO A 226 -19.22 15.39 -19.96
C PRO A 226 -18.93 14.05 -19.23
N TYR A 227 -17.78 13.96 -18.55
CA TYR A 227 -17.32 12.79 -17.79
C TYR A 227 -18.21 12.33 -16.63
N SER A 228 -19.33 12.99 -16.37
CA SER A 228 -20.28 12.62 -15.30
C SER A 228 -21.03 11.30 -15.51
N VAL A 229 -20.75 10.58 -16.59
CA VAL A 229 -21.42 9.32 -16.98
C VAL A 229 -20.51 8.09 -16.80
N ILE A 230 -19.58 8.11 -15.82
CA ILE A 230 -18.67 6.98 -15.61
C ILE A 230 -19.31 5.92 -14.71
N PRO A 231 -19.29 4.63 -15.13
CA PRO A 231 -19.98 3.56 -14.42
C PRO A 231 -19.41 3.26 -13.03
N ARG A 232 -20.25 2.79 -12.10
CA ARG A 232 -19.81 2.11 -10.88
C ARG A 232 -19.02 0.86 -11.24
N LEU A 233 -17.76 0.80 -10.78
CA LEU A 233 -16.92 -0.41 -10.87
C LEU A 233 -17.30 -1.48 -9.82
N ASP A 234 -18.50 -1.37 -9.22
CA ASP A 234 -18.91 -2.12 -8.05
C ASP A 234 -19.89 -3.26 -8.41
N ARG A 235 -19.48 -4.13 -9.32
CA ARG A 235 -20.16 -5.42 -9.48
C ARG A 235 -19.27 -6.54 -8.98
N GLY A 236 -19.46 -6.84 -7.68
CA GLY A 236 -19.29 -8.14 -7.08
C GLY A 236 -17.98 -8.88 -7.40
N ILE A 237 -17.03 -8.73 -6.50
CA ILE A 237 -16.13 -9.84 -6.16
C ILE A 237 -16.89 -10.79 -5.23
#